data_b7fecb53e4835eb535ca28c2b8dd595d
#
_entry.id   b7fecb53e4835eb535ca28c2b8dd595d
#
_cell.length_a   1.000
_cell.length_b   1.000
_cell.length_c   1.000
_cell.angle_alpha   90.00
_cell.angle_beta   90.00
_cell.angle_gamma   90.00
#
_symmetry.space_group_name_H-M   'P 1'
#
loop_
_entity.id
_entity.type
_entity.pdbx_description
1 polymer ?
#
loop_
_entity_poly.entity_id
_entity_poly.type
_entity_poly.pdbx_seq_one_letter_code
_entity_poly.pdbx_strand_id
1 'polypeptide(L)'
;PSREELAVYIEEAAVSVTNNYEEAPAVLMVDDAVIGTLGNFSASIGKAKSKKTFNVSAIAASALSGRTVLRYRSMFPENKRKILYIDTEQGRHHCQQVLKRILRLAEMPDDKVPENLIMLSLRKFAPRVRLLIVEEAIGKTPDLGLVIIDGIRDFLYDINSSSESTEVISKFMQWTDDKQIHIH
;
A
#
# COMPACT_ATOMS: atom_id res chain seq x y z
N PRO A 1 -4.49 28.55 -2.96
CA PRO A 1 -4.38 28.97 -1.56
C PRO A 1 -4.17 30.47 -1.43
N SER A 2 -4.70 31.05 -0.36
CA SER A 2 -4.46 32.44 0.01
C SER A 2 -3.01 32.65 0.47
N ARG A 3 -2.59 33.92 0.62
CA ARG A 3 -1.25 34.21 1.18
C ARG A 3 -1.12 33.74 2.63
N GLU A 4 -2.21 33.76 3.39
CA GLU A 4 -2.25 33.31 4.77
C GLU A 4 -2.11 31.77 4.85
N GLU A 5 -2.83 31.02 4.00
CA GLU A 5 -2.66 29.57 3.88
C GLU A 5 -1.25 29.18 3.45
N LEU A 6 -0.64 29.92 2.52
CA LEU A 6 0.75 29.68 2.10
C LEU A 6 1.74 29.94 3.23
N ALA A 7 1.50 30.93 4.10
CA ALA A 7 2.36 31.16 5.25
C ALA A 7 2.31 29.98 6.24
N VAL A 8 1.13 29.41 6.50
CA VAL A 8 0.99 28.19 7.31
C VAL A 8 1.73 27.03 6.69
N TYR A 9 1.58 26.80 5.39
CA TYR A 9 2.29 25.69 4.70
C TYR A 9 3.82 25.87 4.73
N ILE A 10 4.34 27.09 4.67
CA ILE A 10 5.77 27.36 4.82
C ILE A 10 6.25 27.02 6.23
N GLU A 11 5.48 27.35 7.27
CA GLU A 11 5.82 27.02 8.65
C GLU A 11 5.80 25.48 8.87
N GLU A 12 4.79 24.78 8.36
CA GLU A 12 4.68 23.32 8.45
C GLU A 12 5.80 22.61 7.67
N ALA A 13 6.20 23.14 6.52
CA ALA A 13 7.25 22.57 5.69
C ALA A 13 8.68 22.88 6.18
N ALA A 14 8.84 23.80 7.14
CA ALA A 14 10.15 24.22 7.61
C ALA A 14 10.86 23.12 8.41
N VAL A 15 12.07 22.74 8.01
CA VAL A 15 12.92 21.75 8.70
C VAL A 15 13.99 22.49 9.50
N SER A 16 14.18 22.12 10.76
CA SER A 16 15.17 22.69 11.66
C SER A 16 16.14 21.63 12.18
N VAL A 17 17.42 21.99 12.26
CA VAL A 17 18.45 21.14 12.89
C VAL A 17 18.28 21.01 14.40
N THR A 18 17.47 21.86 15.02
CA THR A 18 17.19 21.84 16.46
C THR A 18 15.97 20.99 16.82
N ASN A 19 15.16 20.59 15.85
CA ASN A 19 14.01 19.72 16.05
C ASN A 19 14.46 18.26 16.01
N ASN A 20 13.84 17.44 16.85
CA ASN A 20 14.03 16.00 16.81
C ASN A 20 12.92 15.39 15.95
N TYR A 21 13.29 14.87 14.79
CA TYR A 21 12.38 14.13 13.89
C TYR A 21 12.57 12.64 14.14
N GLU A 22 11.47 11.93 14.35
CA GLU A 22 11.52 10.48 14.52
C GLU A 22 11.86 9.79 13.20
N GLU A 23 12.72 8.78 13.26
CA GLU A 23 13.00 7.94 12.11
C GLU A 23 11.76 7.12 11.73
N ALA A 24 11.43 7.08 10.46
CA ALA A 24 10.28 6.31 9.97
C ALA A 24 10.45 4.81 10.27
N PRO A 25 9.52 4.16 10.99
CA PRO A 25 9.64 2.75 11.35
C PRO A 25 9.78 1.85 10.13
N ALA A 26 10.80 0.99 10.10
CA ALA A 26 10.93 -0.05 9.10
C ALA A 26 9.84 -1.11 9.31
N VAL A 27 9.02 -1.37 8.28
CA VAL A 27 7.86 -2.28 8.39
C VAL A 27 7.89 -3.45 7.41
N LEU A 28 8.67 -3.35 6.33
CA LEU A 28 8.86 -4.43 5.37
C LEU A 28 10.34 -4.67 5.10
N MET A 29 10.73 -5.92 5.11
CA MET A 29 12.10 -6.35 4.81
C MET A 29 12.10 -7.54 3.85
N VAL A 30 13.15 -7.61 3.03
CA VAL A 30 13.53 -8.80 2.25
C VAL A 30 14.89 -9.24 2.77
N ASP A 31 14.98 -10.41 3.36
CA ASP A 31 16.13 -10.84 4.16
C ASP A 31 16.50 -9.74 5.18
N ASP A 32 17.68 -9.14 5.08
CA ASP A 32 18.15 -8.08 5.98
C ASP A 32 17.98 -6.66 5.40
N ALA A 33 17.44 -6.53 4.17
CA ALA A 33 17.26 -5.24 3.52
C ALA A 33 15.87 -4.66 3.83
N VAL A 34 15.81 -3.42 4.32
CA VAL A 34 14.55 -2.67 4.46
C VAL A 34 14.06 -2.27 3.08
N ILE A 35 12.82 -2.64 2.76
CA ILE A 35 12.14 -2.30 1.50
C ILE A 35 10.92 -1.41 1.70
N GLY A 36 10.50 -1.19 2.95
CA GLY A 36 9.37 -0.33 3.28
C GLY A 36 9.42 0.21 4.70
N THR A 37 9.08 1.48 4.83
CA THR A 37 8.90 2.19 6.10
C THR A 37 7.52 2.81 6.16
N LEU A 38 6.98 3.10 7.33
CA LEU A 38 5.76 3.90 7.45
C LEU A 38 6.00 5.31 6.88
N GLY A 39 4.95 5.96 6.38
CA GLY A 39 5.05 7.26 5.74
C GLY A 39 5.67 7.25 4.34
N ASN A 40 5.94 6.08 3.75
CA ASN A 40 6.59 5.96 2.44
C ASN A 40 5.92 4.90 1.56
N PHE A 41 6.34 4.86 0.30
CA PHE A 41 5.91 3.82 -0.63
C PHE A 41 7.10 3.13 -1.30
N SER A 42 6.88 1.91 -1.75
CA SER A 42 7.84 1.11 -2.51
C SER A 42 7.16 0.47 -3.73
N ALA A 43 7.94 -0.04 -4.67
CA ALA A 43 7.41 -0.68 -5.86
C ALA A 43 8.20 -1.93 -6.25
N SER A 44 7.47 -3.00 -6.55
CA SER A 44 8.01 -4.19 -7.19
C SER A 44 7.97 -4.05 -8.71
N ILE A 45 9.15 -4.01 -9.34
CA ILE A 45 9.29 -3.90 -10.79
C ILE A 45 9.64 -5.25 -11.38
N GLY A 46 9.06 -5.59 -12.53
CA GLY A 46 9.40 -6.83 -13.24
C GLY A 46 8.68 -6.96 -14.57
N LYS A 47 9.25 -7.76 -15.47
CA LYS A 47 8.64 -8.09 -16.77
C LYS A 47 7.31 -8.80 -16.58
N ALA A 48 6.47 -8.81 -17.62
CA ALA A 48 5.26 -9.63 -17.64
C ALA A 48 5.59 -11.09 -17.28
N LYS A 49 4.71 -11.75 -16.51
CA LYS A 49 4.88 -13.12 -16.02
C LYS A 49 6.06 -13.34 -15.03
N SER A 50 6.64 -12.29 -14.45
CA SER A 50 7.74 -12.40 -13.45
C SER A 50 7.28 -12.81 -12.04
N LYS A 51 6.06 -13.36 -11.90
CA LYS A 51 5.48 -13.80 -10.60
C LYS A 51 5.31 -12.65 -9.57
N LYS A 52 5.14 -11.39 -10.01
CA LYS A 52 4.96 -10.23 -9.11
C LYS A 52 3.83 -10.48 -8.10
N THR A 53 2.64 -10.85 -8.56
CA THR A 53 1.49 -11.15 -7.69
C THR A 53 1.81 -12.23 -6.64
N PHE A 54 2.68 -13.20 -6.95
CA PHE A 54 3.11 -14.20 -5.97
C PHE A 54 3.97 -13.60 -4.88
N ASN A 55 4.96 -12.77 -5.24
CA ASN A 55 5.82 -12.07 -4.28
C ASN A 55 5.01 -11.10 -3.41
N VAL A 56 4.11 -10.35 -4.01
CA VAL A 56 3.20 -9.44 -3.29
C VAL A 56 2.27 -10.20 -2.36
N SER A 57 1.82 -11.42 -2.77
CA SER A 57 1.06 -12.31 -1.87
C SER A 57 1.87 -12.74 -0.64
N ALA A 58 3.19 -12.98 -0.82
CA ALA A 58 4.07 -13.32 0.31
C ALA A 58 4.30 -12.13 1.25
N ILE A 59 4.41 -10.91 0.72
CA ILE A 59 4.46 -9.67 1.52
C ILE A 59 3.18 -9.54 2.35
N ALA A 60 2.01 -9.67 1.71
CA ALA A 60 0.72 -9.62 2.41
C ALA A 60 0.60 -10.70 3.49
N ALA A 61 1.01 -11.93 3.20
CA ALA A 61 0.99 -13.04 4.15
C ALA A 61 1.93 -12.81 5.34
N SER A 62 3.12 -12.24 5.10
CA SER A 62 4.04 -11.86 6.17
C SER A 62 3.43 -10.77 7.06
N ALA A 63 2.85 -9.72 6.46
CA ALA A 63 2.20 -8.65 7.20
C ALA A 63 1.00 -9.15 8.02
N LEU A 64 0.21 -10.07 7.46
CA LEU A 64 -0.97 -10.64 8.11
C LEU A 64 -0.62 -11.55 9.29
N SER A 65 0.41 -12.38 9.14
CA SER A 65 0.81 -13.38 10.14
C SER A 65 1.83 -12.87 11.16
N GLY A 66 2.52 -11.76 10.86
CA GLY A 66 3.66 -11.27 11.66
C GLY A 66 4.89 -12.19 11.59
N ARG A 67 4.91 -13.14 10.66
CA ARG A 67 6.01 -14.12 10.47
C ARG A 67 6.78 -13.87 9.19
N THR A 68 7.99 -14.41 9.10
CA THR A 68 8.72 -14.46 7.84
C THR A 68 8.05 -15.44 6.89
N VAL A 69 7.64 -14.96 5.71
CA VAL A 69 7.07 -15.77 4.63
C VAL A 69 8.00 -15.70 3.44
N LEU A 70 8.56 -16.84 3.04
CA LEU A 70 9.67 -16.92 2.08
C LEU A 70 10.86 -16.09 2.58
N ARG A 71 11.10 -14.94 1.95
CA ARG A 71 12.17 -14.00 2.31
C ARG A 71 11.65 -12.69 2.89
N TYR A 72 10.33 -12.53 2.99
CA TYR A 72 9.68 -11.29 3.44
C TYR A 72 9.40 -11.35 4.94
N ARG A 73 9.80 -10.33 5.65
CA ARG A 73 9.49 -10.11 7.07
C ARG A 73 8.78 -8.77 7.23
N SER A 74 7.70 -8.79 8.02
CA SER A 74 6.91 -7.60 8.29
C SER A 74 6.86 -7.31 9.79
N MET A 75 6.96 -6.03 10.16
CA MET A 75 7.04 -5.57 11.55
C MET A 75 6.12 -4.36 11.76
N PHE A 76 4.84 -4.51 11.47
CA PHE A 76 3.88 -3.42 11.69
C PHE A 76 3.54 -3.27 13.17
N PRO A 77 3.48 -2.02 13.70
CA PRO A 77 2.98 -1.73 15.06
C PRO A 77 1.55 -2.25 15.25
N GLU A 78 1.12 -2.46 16.49
CA GLU A 78 -0.20 -3.02 16.81
C GLU A 78 -1.36 -2.19 16.24
N ASN A 79 -1.23 -0.87 16.27
CA ASN A 79 -2.19 0.08 15.72
C ASN A 79 -2.04 0.29 14.20
N LYS A 80 -1.28 -0.57 13.48
CA LYS A 80 -1.01 -0.51 12.03
C LYS A 80 -1.04 -1.88 11.36
N ARG A 81 -1.84 -2.82 11.86
CA ARG A 81 -1.84 -4.21 11.38
C ARG A 81 -2.85 -4.52 10.29
N LYS A 82 -3.73 -3.59 9.93
CA LYS A 82 -4.67 -3.82 8.83
C LYS A 82 -4.00 -3.64 7.48
N ILE A 83 -4.40 -4.49 6.55
CA ILE A 83 -3.90 -4.56 5.19
C ILE A 83 -5.05 -4.31 4.24
N LEU A 84 -4.87 -3.40 3.30
CA LEU A 84 -5.76 -3.16 2.18
C LEU A 84 -5.08 -3.65 0.90
N TYR A 85 -5.57 -4.75 0.33
CA TYR A 85 -5.08 -5.30 -0.94
C TYR A 85 -6.01 -4.90 -2.08
N ILE A 86 -5.47 -4.22 -3.07
CA ILE A 86 -6.20 -3.69 -4.23
C ILE A 86 -5.69 -4.38 -5.48
N ASP A 87 -6.58 -5.03 -6.20
CA ASP A 87 -6.30 -5.63 -7.50
C ASP A 87 -7.13 -4.90 -8.56
N THR A 88 -6.47 -4.34 -9.56
CA THR A 88 -7.09 -3.57 -10.64
C THR A 88 -7.19 -4.35 -11.94
N GLU A 89 -6.44 -5.45 -12.08
CA GLU A 89 -6.32 -6.22 -13.31
C GLU A 89 -7.27 -7.42 -13.34
N GLN A 90 -7.50 -8.07 -12.20
CA GLN A 90 -8.16 -9.37 -12.15
C GLN A 90 -9.63 -9.30 -11.73
N GLY A 91 -10.41 -10.24 -12.25
CA GLY A 91 -11.80 -10.41 -11.81
C GLY A 91 -11.91 -11.07 -10.43
N ARG A 92 -13.08 -10.95 -9.79
CA ARG A 92 -13.32 -11.40 -8.41
C ARG A 92 -12.91 -12.84 -8.12
N HIS A 93 -13.11 -13.77 -9.07
CA HIS A 93 -12.71 -15.17 -8.90
C HIS A 93 -11.18 -15.29 -8.71
N HIS A 94 -10.40 -14.62 -9.56
CA HIS A 94 -8.93 -14.65 -9.45
C HIS A 94 -8.45 -13.93 -8.18
N CYS A 95 -9.05 -12.79 -7.81
CA CYS A 95 -8.78 -12.13 -6.54
C CYS A 95 -9.04 -13.06 -5.34
N GLN A 96 -10.12 -13.86 -5.39
CA GLN A 96 -10.39 -14.86 -4.35
C GLN A 96 -9.27 -15.94 -4.31
N GLN A 97 -8.74 -16.37 -5.44
CA GLN A 97 -7.61 -17.31 -5.46
C GLN A 97 -6.32 -16.67 -4.89
N VAL A 98 -6.09 -15.38 -5.17
CA VAL A 98 -4.99 -14.62 -4.54
C VAL A 98 -5.19 -14.53 -3.03
N LEU A 99 -6.40 -14.19 -2.56
CA LEU A 99 -6.74 -14.13 -1.15
C LEU A 99 -6.49 -15.48 -0.45
N LYS A 100 -6.98 -16.59 -1.01
CA LYS A 100 -6.72 -17.95 -0.48
C LYS A 100 -5.23 -18.28 -0.46
N ARG A 101 -4.47 -17.85 -1.47
CA ARG A 101 -3.00 -18.02 -1.48
C ARG A 101 -2.34 -17.26 -0.33
N ILE A 102 -2.74 -16.01 -0.08
CA ILE A 102 -2.23 -15.20 1.03
C ILE A 102 -2.48 -15.92 2.35
N LEU A 103 -3.71 -16.41 2.57
CA LEU A 103 -4.07 -17.12 3.78
C LEU A 103 -3.27 -18.41 3.98
N ARG A 104 -3.09 -19.22 2.92
CA ARG A 104 -2.25 -20.43 2.98
C ARG A 104 -0.79 -20.11 3.27
N LEU A 105 -0.21 -19.07 2.66
CA LEU A 105 1.14 -18.63 2.95
C LEU A 105 1.28 -18.09 4.39
N ALA A 106 0.23 -17.49 4.92
CA ALA A 106 0.15 -17.05 6.31
C ALA A 106 -0.14 -18.20 7.30
N GLU A 107 -0.36 -19.44 6.80
CA GLU A 107 -0.81 -20.61 7.59
C GLU A 107 -2.12 -20.35 8.36
N MET A 108 -3.03 -19.65 7.73
CA MET A 108 -4.36 -19.34 8.26
C MET A 108 -5.45 -20.11 7.51
N PRO A 109 -6.60 -20.37 8.14
CA PRO A 109 -7.75 -20.96 7.46
C PRO A 109 -8.18 -20.15 6.23
N ASP A 110 -8.43 -20.81 5.11
CA ASP A 110 -8.79 -20.16 3.84
C ASP A 110 -10.31 -20.16 3.56
N ASP A 111 -11.09 -20.51 4.55
CA ASP A 111 -12.56 -20.52 4.58
C ASP A 111 -13.17 -19.31 5.32
N LYS A 112 -12.34 -18.47 5.94
CA LYS A 112 -12.75 -17.28 6.67
C LYS A 112 -11.98 -16.05 6.19
N VAL A 113 -12.66 -14.92 6.16
CA VAL A 113 -11.99 -13.62 5.90
C VAL A 113 -11.39 -13.13 7.21
N PRO A 114 -10.07 -12.89 7.27
CA PRO A 114 -9.45 -12.31 8.46
C PRO A 114 -9.84 -10.85 8.63
N GLU A 115 -10.00 -10.40 9.87
CA GLU A 115 -10.38 -9.02 10.19
C GLU A 115 -9.33 -7.98 9.72
N ASN A 116 -8.07 -8.42 9.63
CA ASN A 116 -6.95 -7.55 9.29
C ASN A 116 -6.60 -7.52 7.80
N LEU A 117 -7.38 -8.14 6.92
CA LEU A 117 -7.16 -8.13 5.48
C LEU A 117 -8.43 -7.78 4.72
N ILE A 118 -8.40 -6.65 4.04
CA ILE A 118 -9.46 -6.20 3.14
C ILE A 118 -8.95 -6.36 1.70
N MET A 119 -9.67 -7.07 0.85
CA MET A 119 -9.32 -7.22 -0.56
C MET A 119 -10.38 -6.62 -1.47
N LEU A 120 -9.96 -5.71 -2.34
CA LEU A 120 -10.81 -5.02 -3.31
C LEU A 120 -10.42 -5.40 -4.74
N SER A 121 -11.40 -5.87 -5.54
CA SER A 121 -11.26 -6.07 -6.99
C SER A 121 -11.85 -4.87 -7.71
N LEU A 122 -11.00 -4.03 -8.29
CA LEU A 122 -11.38 -2.75 -8.90
C LEU A 122 -11.44 -2.78 -10.43
N ARG A 123 -11.22 -3.93 -11.07
CA ARG A 123 -11.15 -4.07 -12.53
C ARG A 123 -12.33 -3.41 -13.28
N LYS A 124 -13.55 -3.50 -12.75
CA LYS A 124 -14.75 -2.99 -13.41
C LYS A 124 -14.91 -1.47 -13.40
N PHE A 125 -14.12 -0.76 -12.59
CA PHE A 125 -14.25 0.69 -12.41
C PHE A 125 -13.28 1.45 -13.32
N ALA A 126 -13.67 2.66 -13.74
CA ALA A 126 -12.80 3.58 -14.47
C ALA A 126 -11.63 4.08 -13.58
N PRO A 127 -10.47 4.45 -14.15
CA PRO A 127 -9.27 4.86 -13.39
C PRO A 127 -9.54 5.87 -12.29
N ARG A 128 -10.23 6.98 -12.61
CA ARG A 128 -10.57 8.00 -11.61
C ARG A 128 -11.45 7.48 -10.47
N VAL A 129 -12.39 6.57 -10.78
CA VAL A 129 -13.26 5.96 -9.76
C VAL A 129 -12.46 5.02 -8.86
N ARG A 130 -11.46 4.32 -9.41
CA ARG A 130 -10.54 3.47 -8.63
C ARG A 130 -9.79 4.30 -7.58
N LEU A 131 -9.22 5.46 -7.97
CA LEU A 131 -8.54 6.37 -7.03
C LEU A 131 -9.46 6.82 -5.90
N LEU A 132 -10.68 7.22 -6.20
CA LEU A 132 -11.67 7.62 -5.19
C LEU A 132 -12.04 6.48 -4.24
N ILE A 133 -12.19 5.26 -4.76
CA ILE A 133 -12.46 4.06 -3.93
C ILE A 133 -11.29 3.79 -2.99
N VAL A 134 -10.05 3.91 -3.49
CA VAL A 134 -8.85 3.69 -2.66
C VAL A 134 -8.75 4.74 -1.57
N GLU A 135 -8.91 6.02 -1.92
CA GLU A 135 -8.88 7.14 -0.97
C GLU A 135 -9.92 6.96 0.14
N GLU A 136 -11.15 6.61 -0.22
CA GLU A 136 -12.22 6.35 0.73
C GLU A 136 -11.95 5.11 1.61
N ALA A 137 -11.41 4.04 1.02
CA ALA A 137 -11.06 2.82 1.75
C ALA A 137 -9.94 3.08 2.77
N ILE A 138 -8.91 3.85 2.38
CA ILE A 138 -7.84 4.28 3.29
C ILE A 138 -8.42 5.12 4.43
N GLY A 139 -9.30 6.08 4.12
CA GLY A 139 -9.92 6.96 5.11
C GLY A 139 -10.80 6.23 6.12
N LYS A 140 -11.49 5.16 5.69
CA LYS A 140 -12.42 4.39 6.52
C LYS A 140 -11.79 3.21 7.25
N THR A 141 -10.53 2.87 7.00
CA THR A 141 -9.87 1.72 7.63
C THR A 141 -9.00 2.20 8.79
N PRO A 142 -9.47 2.08 10.05
CA PRO A 142 -8.62 2.35 11.21
C PRO A 142 -7.50 1.31 11.29
N ASP A 143 -6.39 1.65 11.92
CA ASP A 143 -5.22 0.77 12.11
C ASP A 143 -4.61 0.23 10.81
N LEU A 144 -4.86 0.93 9.69
CA LEU A 144 -4.26 0.59 8.40
C LEU A 144 -2.75 0.84 8.45
N GLY A 145 -1.97 -0.17 8.09
CA GLY A 145 -0.51 -0.08 8.01
C GLY A 145 0.01 -0.30 6.61
N LEU A 146 -0.61 -1.23 5.87
CA LEU A 146 -0.14 -1.62 4.54
C LEU A 146 -1.26 -1.50 3.51
N VAL A 147 -0.97 -0.79 2.43
CA VAL A 147 -1.78 -0.82 1.20
C VAL A 147 -0.96 -1.50 0.12
N ILE A 148 -1.51 -2.53 -0.49
CA ILE A 148 -0.94 -3.22 -1.64
C ILE A 148 -1.74 -2.86 -2.88
N ILE A 149 -1.06 -2.46 -3.95
CA ILE A 149 -1.66 -2.13 -5.24
C ILE A 149 -1.07 -3.03 -6.32
N ASP A 150 -1.82 -4.05 -6.70
CA ASP A 150 -1.46 -4.93 -7.83
C ASP A 150 -2.13 -4.41 -9.10
N GLY A 151 -1.32 -3.72 -9.92
CA GLY A 151 -1.78 -3.10 -11.18
C GLY A 151 -1.84 -1.56 -11.15
N ILE A 152 -0.80 -0.89 -10.66
CA ILE A 152 -0.73 0.58 -10.59
C ILE A 152 -1.06 1.30 -11.91
N ARG A 153 -0.71 0.69 -13.05
CA ARG A 153 -0.96 1.27 -14.39
C ARG A 153 -2.43 1.54 -14.67
N ASP A 154 -3.30 0.76 -14.08
CA ASP A 154 -4.74 0.84 -14.30
C ASP A 154 -5.43 2.03 -13.60
N PHE A 155 -4.66 2.83 -12.86
CA PHE A 155 -5.10 4.13 -12.34
C PHE A 155 -4.95 5.26 -13.37
N LEU A 156 -4.31 4.99 -14.52
CA LEU A 156 -4.07 5.95 -15.59
C LEU A 156 -5.00 5.65 -16.77
N TYR A 157 -5.47 6.69 -17.45
CA TYR A 157 -6.13 6.57 -18.75
C TYR A 157 -5.09 6.41 -19.87
N ASP A 158 -3.98 7.16 -19.76
CA ASP A 158 -2.85 7.05 -20.68
C ASP A 158 -1.55 6.81 -19.89
N ILE A 159 -0.97 5.62 -20.07
CA ILE A 159 0.28 5.22 -19.40
C ILE A 159 1.48 6.08 -19.81
N ASN A 160 1.39 6.81 -20.91
CA ASN A 160 2.43 7.75 -21.38
C ASN A 160 2.20 9.18 -20.87
N SER A 161 1.08 9.44 -20.19
CA SER A 161 0.78 10.73 -19.60
C SER A 161 1.61 10.97 -18.35
N SER A 162 2.60 11.86 -18.45
CA SER A 162 3.42 12.28 -17.30
C SER A 162 2.56 12.99 -16.24
N SER A 163 1.57 13.77 -16.64
CA SER A 163 0.69 14.50 -15.73
C SER A 163 -0.18 13.55 -14.89
N GLU A 164 -0.80 12.54 -15.50
CA GLU A 164 -1.58 11.53 -14.76
C GLU A 164 -0.72 10.72 -13.81
N SER A 165 0.47 10.30 -14.26
CA SER A 165 1.44 9.59 -13.42
C SER A 165 1.86 10.43 -12.21
N THR A 166 2.11 11.73 -12.41
CA THR A 166 2.47 12.65 -11.35
C THR A 166 1.33 12.81 -10.34
N GLU A 167 0.08 12.91 -10.81
CA GLU A 167 -1.10 13.01 -9.93
C GLU A 167 -1.23 11.77 -9.03
N VAL A 168 -1.12 10.58 -9.59
CA VAL A 168 -1.20 9.31 -8.82
C VAL A 168 -0.09 9.22 -7.77
N ILE A 169 1.15 9.52 -8.15
CA ILE A 169 2.29 9.49 -7.23
C ILE A 169 2.14 10.54 -6.13
N SER A 170 1.69 11.77 -6.47
CA SER A 170 1.45 12.81 -5.47
C SER A 170 0.38 12.39 -4.45
N LYS A 171 -0.68 11.71 -4.88
CA LYS A 171 -1.67 11.13 -3.95
C LYS A 171 -1.07 10.06 -3.05
N PHE A 172 -0.20 9.19 -3.57
CA PHE A 172 0.46 8.18 -2.74
C PHE A 172 1.38 8.82 -1.70
N MET A 173 2.15 9.85 -2.08
CA MET A 173 2.97 10.62 -1.13
C MET A 173 2.10 11.23 -0.03
N GLN A 174 1.01 11.89 -0.41
CA GLN A 174 0.08 12.48 0.55
C GLN A 174 -0.54 11.43 1.48
N TRP A 175 -1.10 10.34 0.95
CA TRP A 175 -1.74 9.30 1.78
C TRP A 175 -0.76 8.61 2.72
N THR A 176 0.48 8.37 2.28
CA THR A 176 1.50 7.76 3.13
C THR A 176 1.90 8.67 4.27
N ASP A 177 2.05 9.97 4.01
CA ASP A 177 2.39 10.96 5.02
C ASP A 177 1.24 11.21 5.99
N ASP A 178 0.04 11.57 5.48
CA ASP A 178 -1.14 11.89 6.30
C ASP A 178 -1.58 10.73 7.20
N LYS A 179 -1.48 9.49 6.72
CA LYS A 179 -1.96 8.29 7.40
C LYS A 179 -0.87 7.47 8.07
N GLN A 180 0.40 7.83 7.85
CA GLN A 180 1.54 7.05 8.33
C GLN A 180 1.35 5.54 7.99
N ILE A 181 1.14 5.25 6.71
CA ILE A 181 1.00 3.90 6.13
C ILE A 181 2.14 3.62 5.15
N HIS A 182 2.32 2.36 4.80
CA HIS A 182 3.18 1.96 3.68
C HIS A 182 2.32 1.56 2.48
N ILE A 183 2.64 2.07 1.27
CA ILE A 183 2.02 1.63 0.00
C ILE A 183 3.06 0.83 -0.78
N HIS A 184 2.70 -0.40 -1.20
CA HIS A 184 3.55 -1.26 -2.02
C HIS A 184 2.91 -1.64 -3.35
#